data_6981efb1d578f5dd75b4ee4a057453d0
#
_entry.id   6981efb1d578f5dd75b4ee4a057453d0
#
_cell.length_a   1.000
_cell.length_b   1.000
_cell.length_c   1.000
_cell.angle_alpha   90.00
_cell.angle_beta   90.00
_cell.angle_gamma   90.00
#
_symmetry.space_group_name_H-M   'P 1'
#
loop_
_entity.id
_entity.type
_entity.pdbx_description
1 polymer ?
#
loop_
_entity_poly.entity_id
_entity_poly.type
_entity_poly.pdbx_seq_one_letter_code
_entity_poly.pdbx_strand_id
1 'polypeptide(L)'
;MYLVGIGGVPGSGKSTLARALASEIPGAVVVPMDGYHLPRASLDAEGLRRRGAPWTFARELFRADMEGLRRNRRGIFPGFDHGKKDPEAGVIEVFEQTPMVLVEGLYVLMGDWGVEAMFDWRIFVDCEFEEAVRRLTRRHMESGLGSSLEVASERARGSDWQNAEIILEDGCRERADMVLRNGEERGGVVGWGEETI
;
A
#
# COMPACT_ATOMS: atom_id res chain seq x y z
N MET A 1 7.25 -14.25 14.95
CA MET A 1 6.76 -13.49 13.76
C MET A 1 6.47 -12.08 14.18
N TYR A 2 7.11 -11.13 13.56
CA TYR A 2 6.77 -9.71 13.67
C TYR A 2 5.83 -9.32 12.53
N LEU A 3 4.81 -8.53 12.83
CA LEU A 3 3.85 -8.03 11.86
C LEU A 3 4.03 -6.51 11.72
N VAL A 4 4.48 -6.06 10.56
CA VAL A 4 4.79 -4.65 10.29
C VAL A 4 3.80 -4.10 9.27
N GLY A 5 3.11 -3.01 9.64
CA GLY A 5 2.23 -2.27 8.74
C GLY A 5 2.97 -1.12 8.05
N ILE A 6 2.93 -1.05 6.73
CA ILE A 6 3.56 0.01 5.93
C ILE A 6 2.48 0.75 5.16
N GLY A 7 2.06 1.88 5.68
CA GLY A 7 1.08 2.79 5.10
C GLY A 7 1.72 4.00 4.41
N GLY A 8 0.90 4.82 3.78
CA GLY A 8 1.33 6.08 3.17
C GLY A 8 0.56 6.43 1.91
N VAL A 9 0.76 7.64 1.41
CA VAL A 9 0.03 8.16 0.25
C VAL A 9 0.36 7.41 -1.06
N PRO A 10 -0.51 7.44 -2.08
CA PRO A 10 -0.19 6.90 -3.40
C PRO A 10 1.12 7.52 -3.94
N GLY A 11 1.98 6.72 -4.54
CA GLY A 11 3.27 7.19 -5.10
C GLY A 11 4.38 7.39 -4.07
N SER A 12 4.14 7.21 -2.77
CA SER A 12 5.14 7.43 -1.72
C SER A 12 6.30 6.42 -1.70
N GLY A 13 6.15 5.23 -2.30
CA GLY A 13 7.22 4.23 -2.34
C GLY A 13 7.08 3.09 -1.32
N LYS A 14 5.91 2.91 -0.69
CA LYS A 14 5.61 1.81 0.25
C LYS A 14 6.06 0.43 -0.22
N SER A 15 5.63 0.04 -1.42
CA SER A 15 5.94 -1.28 -1.99
C SER A 15 7.44 -1.44 -2.28
N THR A 16 8.13 -0.35 -2.58
CA THR A 16 9.59 -0.34 -2.76
C THR A 16 10.28 -0.58 -1.43
N LEU A 17 9.84 0.13 -0.37
CA LEU A 17 10.33 -0.06 0.99
C LEU A 17 10.08 -1.49 1.48
N ALA A 18 8.85 -1.99 1.33
CA ALA A 18 8.49 -3.34 1.78
C ALA A 18 9.37 -4.41 1.11
N ARG A 19 9.60 -4.30 -0.20
CA ARG A 19 10.48 -5.23 -0.93
C ARG A 19 11.94 -5.10 -0.51
N ALA A 20 12.43 -3.88 -0.30
CA ALA A 20 13.79 -3.65 0.18
C ALA A 20 14.01 -4.28 1.57
N LEU A 21 13.10 -4.05 2.51
CA LEU A 21 13.16 -4.67 3.84
C LEU A 21 13.10 -6.20 3.76
N ALA A 22 12.22 -6.76 2.92
CA ALA A 22 12.12 -8.20 2.75
C ALA A 22 13.41 -8.82 2.17
N SER A 23 14.14 -8.10 1.31
CA SER A 23 15.41 -8.57 0.77
C SER A 23 16.54 -8.61 1.81
N GLU A 24 16.47 -7.76 2.82
CA GLU A 24 17.47 -7.70 3.91
C GLU A 24 17.16 -8.66 5.07
N ILE A 25 15.92 -9.15 5.15
CA ILE A 25 15.48 -10.02 6.25
C ILE A 25 15.17 -11.43 5.72
N PRO A 26 16.09 -12.40 5.87
CA PRO A 26 15.88 -13.76 5.36
C PRO A 26 14.57 -14.37 5.86
N GLY A 27 13.71 -14.82 4.95
CA GLY A 27 12.44 -15.44 5.26
C GLY A 27 11.29 -14.44 5.53
N ALA A 28 11.51 -13.14 5.41
CA ALA A 28 10.42 -12.16 5.49
C ALA A 28 9.49 -12.28 4.28
N VAL A 29 8.19 -12.04 4.50
CA VAL A 29 7.14 -12.13 3.48
C VAL A 29 6.43 -10.79 3.37
N VAL A 30 6.21 -10.33 2.12
CA VAL A 30 5.39 -9.13 1.84
C VAL A 30 3.97 -9.56 1.49
N VAL A 31 2.99 -8.96 2.17
CA VAL A 31 1.56 -9.11 1.86
C VAL A 31 1.02 -7.75 1.39
N PRO A 32 0.85 -7.57 0.08
CA PRO A 32 0.32 -6.31 -0.46
C PRO A 32 -1.20 -6.26 -0.27
N MET A 33 -1.68 -5.14 0.25
CA MET A 33 -3.11 -4.85 0.34
C MET A 33 -3.81 -4.83 -1.02
N ASP A 34 -3.09 -4.59 -2.10
CA ASP A 34 -3.62 -4.60 -3.46
C ASP A 34 -4.28 -5.93 -3.83
N GLY A 35 -3.87 -7.05 -3.21
CA GLY A 35 -4.53 -8.35 -3.33
C GLY A 35 -5.98 -8.36 -2.84
N TYR A 36 -6.40 -7.34 -2.11
CA TYR A 36 -7.77 -7.20 -1.61
C TYR A 36 -8.63 -6.22 -2.40
N HIS A 37 -8.19 -5.78 -3.57
CA HIS A 37 -9.08 -5.07 -4.49
C HIS A 37 -10.31 -5.92 -4.83
N LEU A 38 -11.47 -5.28 -4.95
CA LEU A 38 -12.62 -5.95 -5.54
C LEU A 38 -12.32 -6.27 -7.03
N PRO A 39 -12.73 -7.46 -7.52
CA PRO A 39 -12.58 -7.82 -8.92
C PRO A 39 -13.21 -6.75 -9.84
N ARG A 40 -12.56 -6.43 -10.95
CA ARG A 40 -13.07 -5.44 -11.91
C ARG A 40 -14.49 -5.75 -12.39
N ALA A 41 -14.80 -7.03 -12.55
CA ALA A 41 -16.11 -7.49 -12.96
C ALA A 41 -17.25 -7.21 -11.95
N SER A 42 -16.90 -6.96 -10.69
CA SER A 42 -17.86 -6.63 -9.64
C SER A 42 -18.05 -5.13 -9.40
N LEU A 43 -17.24 -4.29 -10.08
CA LEU A 43 -17.28 -2.84 -9.96
C LEU A 43 -18.17 -2.23 -11.05
N ASP A 44 -18.97 -1.25 -10.67
CA ASP A 44 -19.67 -0.38 -11.62
C ASP A 44 -18.72 0.63 -12.29
N ALA A 45 -19.24 1.48 -13.14
CA ALA A 45 -18.45 2.49 -13.86
C ALA A 45 -17.73 3.44 -12.91
N GLU A 46 -18.34 3.83 -11.80
CA GLU A 46 -17.73 4.71 -10.80
C GLU A 46 -16.63 3.96 -10.01
N GLY A 47 -16.88 2.73 -9.59
CA GLY A 47 -15.87 1.90 -8.93
C GLY A 47 -14.65 1.63 -9.82
N LEU A 48 -14.85 1.45 -11.13
CA LEU A 48 -13.76 1.32 -12.09
C LEU A 48 -12.97 2.64 -12.25
N ARG A 49 -13.68 3.77 -12.33
CA ARG A 49 -13.07 5.09 -12.42
C ARG A 49 -12.25 5.43 -11.17
N ARG A 50 -12.80 5.14 -10.00
CA ARG A 50 -12.25 5.43 -8.67
C ARG A 50 -11.50 4.24 -8.08
N ARG A 51 -11.11 3.27 -8.89
CA ARG A 51 -10.42 2.08 -8.40
C ARG A 51 -9.13 2.46 -7.66
N GLY A 52 -9.03 2.03 -6.42
CA GLY A 52 -8.05 2.48 -5.44
C GLY A 52 -8.68 3.29 -4.29
N ALA A 53 -9.95 3.72 -4.42
CA ALA A 53 -10.70 4.30 -3.30
C ALA A 53 -11.04 3.22 -2.25
N PRO A 54 -11.24 3.57 -0.95
CA PRO A 54 -11.46 2.60 0.13
C PRO A 54 -12.57 1.57 -0.15
N TRP A 55 -13.67 1.99 -0.74
CA TRP A 55 -14.83 1.12 -1.06
C TRP A 55 -14.60 0.17 -2.24
N THR A 56 -13.47 0.27 -2.93
CA THR A 56 -13.09 -0.64 -4.01
C THR A 56 -12.22 -1.81 -3.53
N PHE A 57 -12.14 -1.99 -2.22
CA PHE A 57 -11.42 -3.08 -1.56
C PHE A 57 -12.35 -3.97 -0.74
N ALA A 58 -12.01 -5.23 -0.62
CA ALA A 58 -12.67 -6.20 0.25
C ALA A 58 -12.18 -6.03 1.70
N ARG A 59 -12.55 -4.91 2.34
CA ARG A 59 -12.10 -4.51 3.68
C ARG A 59 -12.28 -5.60 4.73
N GLU A 60 -13.47 -6.21 4.78
CA GLU A 60 -13.79 -7.22 5.78
C GLU A 60 -12.96 -8.49 5.60
N LEU A 61 -12.65 -8.87 4.35
CA LEU A 61 -11.75 -9.98 4.06
C LEU A 61 -10.32 -9.66 4.53
N PHE A 62 -9.83 -8.45 4.19
CA PHE A 62 -8.51 -8.01 4.65
C PHE A 62 -8.38 -8.07 6.17
N ARG A 63 -9.38 -7.53 6.88
CA ARG A 63 -9.41 -7.56 8.34
C ARG A 63 -9.42 -8.98 8.89
N ALA A 64 -10.29 -9.85 8.36
CA ALA A 64 -10.39 -11.25 8.80
C ALA A 64 -9.07 -12.02 8.59
N ASP A 65 -8.39 -11.77 7.47
CA ASP A 65 -7.09 -12.38 7.17
C ASP A 65 -5.99 -11.90 8.12
N MET A 66 -5.97 -10.60 8.45
CA MET A 66 -5.01 -10.05 9.43
C MET A 66 -5.28 -10.58 10.85
N GLU A 67 -6.54 -10.68 11.27
CA GLU A 67 -6.93 -11.31 12.53
C GLU A 67 -6.50 -12.80 12.56
N GLY A 68 -6.72 -13.50 11.46
CA GLY A 68 -6.30 -14.89 11.29
C GLY A 68 -4.78 -15.05 11.38
N LEU A 69 -4.04 -14.20 10.70
CA LEU A 69 -2.57 -14.19 10.74
C LEU A 69 -2.04 -13.91 12.14
N ARG A 70 -2.59 -12.91 12.83
CA ARG A 70 -2.18 -12.57 14.20
C ARG A 70 -2.41 -13.71 15.17
N ARG A 71 -3.53 -14.43 15.02
CA ARG A 71 -3.91 -15.55 15.88
C ARG A 71 -3.13 -16.83 15.59
N ASN A 72 -3.02 -17.19 14.30
CA ASN A 72 -2.52 -18.50 13.88
C ASN A 72 -1.06 -18.50 13.46
N ARG A 73 -0.45 -17.31 13.28
CA ARG A 73 0.94 -17.10 12.81
C ARG A 73 1.24 -17.78 11.47
N ARG A 74 0.22 -18.03 10.66
CA ARG A 74 0.30 -18.60 9.31
C ARG A 74 -0.96 -18.26 8.54
N GLY A 75 -0.87 -18.29 7.21
CA GLY A 75 -2.02 -18.04 6.34
C GLY A 75 -1.64 -18.09 4.86
N ILE A 76 -2.66 -18.02 4.03
CA ILE A 76 -2.52 -17.91 2.57
C ILE A 76 -3.29 -16.65 2.15
N PHE A 77 -2.61 -15.74 1.47
CA PHE A 77 -3.11 -14.40 1.17
C PHE A 77 -3.20 -14.17 -0.34
N PRO A 78 -4.10 -13.30 -0.78
CA PRO A 78 -4.17 -12.90 -2.17
C PRO A 78 -2.97 -12.02 -2.54
N GLY A 79 -2.55 -12.11 -3.80
CA GLY A 79 -1.66 -11.17 -4.45
C GLY A 79 -2.42 -10.33 -5.47
N PHE A 80 -1.69 -9.54 -6.26
CA PHE A 80 -2.25 -8.72 -7.33
C PHE A 80 -1.54 -9.00 -8.65
N ASP A 81 -2.30 -9.45 -9.64
CA ASP A 81 -1.80 -9.65 -11.00
C ASP A 81 -1.84 -8.31 -11.76
N HIS A 82 -0.67 -7.68 -11.94
CA HIS A 82 -0.56 -6.40 -12.64
C HIS A 82 -0.90 -6.50 -14.14
N GLY A 83 -0.79 -7.68 -14.74
CA GLY A 83 -1.16 -7.91 -16.14
C GLY A 83 -2.67 -7.93 -16.34
N LYS A 84 -3.38 -8.65 -15.48
CA LYS A 84 -4.85 -8.70 -15.46
C LYS A 84 -5.46 -7.47 -14.77
N LYS A 85 -4.66 -6.76 -13.96
CA LYS A 85 -5.10 -5.66 -13.09
C LYS A 85 -6.20 -6.10 -12.11
N ASP A 86 -6.08 -7.32 -11.59
CA ASP A 86 -7.05 -7.92 -10.66
C ASP A 86 -6.35 -8.74 -9.57
N PRO A 87 -7.00 -8.97 -8.42
CA PRO A 87 -6.46 -9.81 -7.37
C PRO A 87 -6.33 -11.26 -7.85
N GLU A 88 -5.34 -11.96 -7.33
CA GLU A 88 -5.10 -13.37 -7.52
C GLU A 88 -5.13 -14.08 -6.16
N ALA A 89 -6.06 -15.02 -6.00
CA ALA A 89 -6.27 -15.69 -4.73
C ALA A 89 -5.14 -16.70 -4.42
N GLY A 90 -4.74 -16.76 -3.14
CA GLY A 90 -3.96 -17.87 -2.61
C GLY A 90 -2.51 -17.96 -3.08
N VAL A 91 -1.89 -16.86 -3.48
CA VAL A 91 -0.53 -16.86 -4.06
C VAL A 91 0.58 -16.51 -3.07
N ILE A 92 0.25 -16.04 -1.87
CA ILE A 92 1.23 -15.66 -0.86
C ILE A 92 1.04 -16.55 0.36
N GLU A 93 2.04 -17.35 0.68
CA GLU A 93 2.04 -18.21 1.85
C GLU A 93 2.89 -17.62 2.97
N VAL A 94 2.33 -17.60 4.18
CA VAL A 94 3.03 -17.28 5.42
C VAL A 94 3.01 -18.51 6.31
N PHE A 95 4.19 -18.93 6.74
CA PHE A 95 4.38 -20.08 7.60
C PHE A 95 4.60 -19.65 9.05
N GLU A 96 4.41 -20.56 10.00
CA GLU A 96 4.60 -20.28 11.43
C GLU A 96 6.02 -19.81 11.77
N GLN A 97 7.02 -20.31 11.06
CA GLN A 97 8.43 -19.93 11.20
C GLN A 97 8.80 -18.63 10.48
N THR A 98 7.90 -18.01 9.70
CA THR A 98 8.15 -16.72 9.06
C THR A 98 8.55 -15.69 10.12
N PRO A 99 9.74 -15.09 10.05
CA PRO A 99 10.21 -14.19 11.11
C PRO A 99 9.44 -12.85 11.10
N MET A 100 9.13 -12.34 9.90
CA MET A 100 8.49 -11.05 9.70
C MET A 100 7.52 -11.08 8.53
N VAL A 101 6.37 -10.44 8.71
CA VAL A 101 5.41 -10.17 7.64
C VAL A 101 5.26 -8.65 7.48
N LEU A 102 5.50 -8.17 6.27
CA LEU A 102 5.40 -6.76 5.89
C LEU A 102 4.08 -6.57 5.13
N VAL A 103 3.08 -6.01 5.79
CA VAL A 103 1.78 -5.71 5.17
C VAL A 103 1.81 -4.29 4.65
N GLU A 104 1.73 -4.11 3.34
CA GLU A 104 1.83 -2.78 2.75
C GLU A 104 0.58 -2.39 1.96
N GLY A 105 0.23 -1.12 2.02
CA GLY A 105 -0.88 -0.60 1.23
C GLY A 105 -1.36 0.77 1.66
N LEU A 106 -2.34 1.28 0.93
CA LEU A 106 -2.88 2.62 1.15
C LEU A 106 -3.55 2.76 2.53
N TYR A 107 -4.36 1.77 2.90
CA TYR A 107 -5.28 1.86 4.03
C TYR A 107 -4.91 0.97 5.23
N VAL A 108 -3.71 0.39 5.23
CA VAL A 108 -3.27 -0.53 6.29
C VAL A 108 -3.17 0.13 7.67
N LEU A 109 -2.99 1.45 7.73
CA LEU A 109 -2.94 2.21 8.98
C LEU A 109 -4.21 3.01 9.28
N MET A 110 -5.28 2.85 8.50
CA MET A 110 -6.55 3.52 8.76
C MET A 110 -7.27 2.92 9.97
N GLY A 111 -7.67 3.81 10.89
CA GLY A 111 -8.38 3.43 12.12
C GLY A 111 -9.69 2.70 11.85
N ASP A 112 -10.46 3.18 10.89
CA ASP A 112 -11.72 2.55 10.46
C ASP A 112 -11.56 1.11 9.99
N TRP A 113 -10.38 0.71 9.51
CA TRP A 113 -10.14 -0.65 9.04
C TRP A 113 -9.89 -1.62 10.19
N GLY A 114 -9.51 -1.11 11.37
CA GLY A 114 -9.36 -1.87 12.60
C GLY A 114 -8.25 -2.92 12.53
N VAL A 115 -7.24 -2.71 11.67
CA VAL A 115 -6.08 -3.60 11.52
C VAL A 115 -4.79 -2.96 12.03
N GLU A 116 -4.74 -1.65 12.15
CA GLU A 116 -3.55 -0.89 12.56
C GLU A 116 -3.03 -1.30 13.95
N ALA A 117 -3.93 -1.64 14.87
CA ALA A 117 -3.58 -2.13 16.22
C ALA A 117 -3.03 -3.56 16.23
N MET A 118 -3.12 -4.28 15.11
CA MET A 118 -2.59 -5.65 14.98
C MET A 118 -1.10 -5.67 14.64
N PHE A 119 -0.54 -4.54 14.18
CA PHE A 119 0.86 -4.44 13.83
C PHE A 119 1.73 -4.22 15.07
N ASP A 120 2.86 -4.92 15.11
CA ASP A 120 3.89 -4.71 16.15
C ASP A 120 4.68 -3.43 15.88
N TRP A 121 4.73 -2.98 14.61
CA TRP A 121 5.36 -1.75 14.17
C TRP A 121 4.62 -1.16 12.97
N ARG A 122 4.43 0.15 12.99
CA ARG A 122 3.69 0.90 11.95
C ARG A 122 4.62 1.94 11.33
N ILE A 123 4.80 1.86 10.03
CA ILE A 123 5.62 2.77 9.25
C ILE A 123 4.71 3.56 8.30
N PHE A 124 4.77 4.86 8.35
CA PHE A 124 4.13 5.73 7.38
C PHE A 124 5.19 6.26 6.40
N VAL A 125 4.97 6.02 5.10
CA VAL A 125 5.85 6.54 4.05
C VAL A 125 5.23 7.81 3.50
N ASP A 126 5.83 8.94 3.86
CA ASP A 126 5.43 10.27 3.43
C ASP A 126 6.15 10.67 2.13
N CYS A 127 5.50 11.52 1.33
CA CYS A 127 6.05 12.01 0.07
C CYS A 127 5.40 13.35 -0.29
N GLU A 128 6.20 14.27 -0.76
CA GLU A 128 5.71 15.55 -1.26
C GLU A 128 4.73 15.36 -2.42
N PHE A 129 3.69 16.22 -2.47
CA PHE A 129 2.60 16.13 -3.45
C PHE A 129 3.11 16.05 -4.89
N GLU A 130 3.93 17.00 -5.30
CA GLU A 130 4.41 17.07 -6.70
C GLU A 130 5.28 15.86 -7.06
N GLU A 131 6.05 15.35 -6.11
CA GLU A 131 6.86 14.15 -6.32
C GLU A 131 5.97 12.89 -6.43
N ALA A 132 4.96 12.77 -5.57
CA ALA A 132 3.98 11.69 -5.66
C ALA A 132 3.23 11.72 -7.01
N VAL A 133 2.77 12.89 -7.44
CA VAL A 133 2.12 13.10 -8.74
C VAL A 133 3.05 12.72 -9.90
N ARG A 134 4.31 13.15 -9.87
CA ARG A 134 5.31 12.83 -10.91
C ARG A 134 5.51 11.31 -11.03
N ARG A 135 5.66 10.60 -9.89
CA ARG A 135 5.82 9.13 -9.85
C ARG A 135 4.58 8.41 -10.35
N LEU A 136 3.40 8.85 -9.91
CA LEU A 136 2.11 8.27 -10.33
C LEU A 136 1.87 8.47 -11.82
N THR A 137 2.10 9.67 -12.34
CA THR A 137 1.95 9.99 -13.76
C THR A 137 2.81 9.05 -14.60
N ARG A 138 4.08 8.88 -14.26
CA ARG A 138 4.98 7.92 -14.94
C ARG A 138 4.44 6.50 -14.87
N ARG A 139 4.06 6.02 -13.68
CA ARG A 139 3.49 4.67 -13.49
C ARG A 139 2.22 4.46 -14.30
N HIS A 140 1.34 5.46 -14.41
CA HIS A 140 0.12 5.37 -15.21
C HIS A 140 0.41 5.27 -16.71
N MET A 141 1.41 5.98 -17.19
CA MET A 141 1.88 5.84 -18.58
C MET A 141 2.43 4.43 -18.85
N GLU A 142 3.33 3.95 -17.99
CA GLU A 142 3.95 2.62 -18.11
C GLU A 142 2.93 1.47 -18.03
N SER A 143 1.90 1.61 -17.20
CA SER A 143 0.85 0.60 -17.02
C SER A 143 -0.31 0.72 -18.00
N GLY A 144 -0.29 1.71 -18.92
CA GLY A 144 -1.38 1.95 -19.86
C GLY A 144 -2.69 2.42 -19.22
N LEU A 145 -2.63 2.99 -18.02
CA LEU A 145 -3.79 3.63 -17.36
C LEU A 145 -4.02 5.06 -17.86
N GLY A 146 -2.97 5.71 -18.38
CA GLY A 146 -3.05 7.00 -19.04
C GLY A 146 -2.80 6.85 -20.53
N SER A 147 -3.73 7.33 -21.37
CA SER A 147 -3.56 7.35 -22.83
C SER A 147 -2.63 8.47 -23.31
N SER A 148 -2.42 9.48 -22.47
CA SER A 148 -1.46 10.59 -22.66
C SER A 148 -0.90 11.03 -21.31
N LEU A 149 0.15 11.86 -21.36
CA LEU A 149 0.77 12.44 -20.16
C LEU A 149 -0.25 13.30 -19.38
N GLU A 150 -1.11 14.03 -20.08
CA GLU A 150 -2.16 14.86 -19.48
C GLU A 150 -3.16 13.98 -18.73
N VAL A 151 -3.71 12.94 -19.37
CA VAL A 151 -4.66 12.01 -18.74
C VAL A 151 -4.05 11.31 -17.53
N ALA A 152 -2.78 10.91 -17.63
CA ALA A 152 -2.06 10.29 -16.52
C ALA A 152 -1.86 11.27 -15.35
N SER A 153 -1.52 12.53 -15.64
CA SER A 153 -1.34 13.57 -14.63
C SER A 153 -2.67 13.98 -13.98
N GLU A 154 -3.74 14.13 -14.76
CA GLU A 154 -5.09 14.42 -14.24
C GLU A 154 -5.55 13.32 -13.28
N ARG A 155 -5.31 12.05 -13.61
CA ARG A 155 -5.62 10.94 -12.72
C ARG A 155 -4.83 11.01 -11.42
N ALA A 156 -3.53 11.27 -11.50
CA ALA A 156 -2.66 11.38 -10.34
C ALA A 156 -3.07 12.54 -9.41
N ARG A 157 -3.38 13.71 -9.97
CA ARG A 157 -3.82 14.89 -9.22
C ARG A 157 -5.27 14.81 -8.74
N GLY A 158 -6.10 14.02 -9.40
CA GLY A 158 -7.50 13.82 -9.05
C GLY A 158 -7.73 12.57 -8.20
N SER A 159 -8.01 11.45 -8.86
CA SER A 159 -8.43 10.22 -8.19
C SER A 159 -7.43 9.68 -7.19
N ASP A 160 -6.12 9.70 -7.52
CA ASP A 160 -5.12 9.16 -6.60
C ASP A 160 -4.88 10.12 -5.42
N TRP A 161 -4.90 11.44 -5.68
CA TRP A 161 -4.72 12.40 -4.60
C TRP A 161 -5.92 12.45 -3.64
N GLN A 162 -7.15 12.28 -4.13
CA GLN A 162 -8.31 12.13 -3.25
C GLN A 162 -8.16 10.93 -2.29
N ASN A 163 -7.47 9.86 -2.71
CA ASN A 163 -7.16 8.76 -1.82
C ASN A 163 -6.07 9.14 -0.81
N ALA A 164 -5.11 10.00 -1.19
CA ALA A 164 -4.13 10.56 -0.26
C ALA A 164 -4.79 11.43 0.82
N GLU A 165 -5.72 12.30 0.43
CA GLU A 165 -6.47 13.16 1.37
C GLU A 165 -7.20 12.32 2.42
N ILE A 166 -7.91 11.26 2.03
CA ILE A 166 -8.58 10.33 2.95
C ILE A 166 -7.59 9.74 3.96
N ILE A 167 -6.39 9.34 3.52
CA ILE A 167 -5.35 8.75 4.39
C ILE A 167 -4.81 9.77 5.38
N LEU A 168 -4.57 11.00 4.93
CA LEU A 168 -4.03 12.08 5.75
C LEU A 168 -5.07 12.59 6.76
N GLU A 169 -6.33 12.75 6.34
CA GLU A 169 -7.44 13.16 7.21
C GLU A 169 -7.78 12.12 8.28
N ASP A 170 -7.60 10.84 8.00
CA ASP A 170 -7.78 9.76 8.99
C ASP A 170 -6.73 9.79 10.11
N GLY A 171 -5.60 10.49 9.91
CA GLY A 171 -4.51 10.53 10.89
C GLY A 171 -3.61 9.29 10.86
N CYS A 172 -3.48 8.64 9.70
CA CYS A 172 -2.60 7.49 9.53
C CYS A 172 -1.13 7.80 9.86
N ARG A 173 -0.69 9.05 9.57
CA ARG A 173 0.67 9.51 9.84
C ARG A 173 0.94 9.59 11.34
N GLU A 174 0.00 10.13 12.10
CA GLU A 174 0.08 10.33 13.55
C GLU A 174 0.00 9.02 14.34
N ARG A 175 -0.60 7.97 13.75
CA ARG A 175 -0.65 6.62 14.34
C ARG A 175 0.59 5.77 14.05
N ALA A 176 1.46 6.23 13.17
CA ALA A 176 2.68 5.49 12.85
C ALA A 176 3.72 5.59 13.98
N ASP A 177 4.45 4.52 14.21
CA ASP A 177 5.59 4.50 15.14
C ASP A 177 6.84 5.12 14.49
N MET A 178 6.86 5.18 13.14
CA MET A 178 7.93 5.78 12.35
C MET A 178 7.36 6.43 11.08
N VAL A 179 7.81 7.65 10.79
CA VAL A 179 7.52 8.34 9.53
C VAL A 179 8.79 8.43 8.70
N LEU A 180 8.75 7.88 7.49
CA LEU A 180 9.84 7.97 6.53
C LEU A 180 9.47 8.92 5.40
N ARG A 181 10.24 9.99 5.21
CA ARG A 181 10.10 10.88 4.06
C ARG A 181 10.87 10.36 2.87
N ASN A 182 10.15 10.13 1.79
CA ASN A 182 10.72 9.75 0.50
C ASN A 182 10.67 10.97 -0.43
N GLY A 183 11.69 11.83 -0.33
CA GLY A 183 11.83 13.07 -1.11
C GLY A 183 12.64 12.90 -2.39
N GLU A 184 12.85 14.03 -3.11
CA GLU A 184 13.70 14.07 -4.30
C GLU A 184 15.14 13.68 -4.02
N GLU A 185 15.77 13.03 -5.01
CA GLU A 185 17.22 12.80 -5.05
C GLU A 185 17.96 14.14 -4.96
N ARG A 186 18.55 14.43 -3.82
CA ARG A 186 19.61 15.43 -3.75
C ARG A 186 20.93 14.74 -4.10
N GLY A 187 21.35 14.87 -5.36
CA GLY A 187 22.65 14.40 -5.80
C GLY A 187 22.81 12.88 -6.02
N GLY A 188 21.78 12.21 -6.57
CA GLY A 188 21.88 10.82 -7.02
C GLY A 188 21.75 9.75 -5.92
N VAL A 189 21.40 10.14 -4.70
CA VAL A 189 21.09 9.22 -3.60
C VAL A 189 19.62 9.38 -3.22
N VAL A 190 18.85 8.29 -3.24
CA VAL A 190 17.50 8.26 -2.65
C VAL A 190 17.64 8.49 -1.15
N GLY A 191 17.33 9.71 -0.70
CA GLY A 191 17.42 10.06 0.71
C GLY A 191 16.16 9.61 1.44
N TRP A 192 16.29 8.66 2.35
CA TRP A 192 15.31 8.39 3.39
C TRP A 192 15.66 9.27 4.59
N GLY A 193 14.73 10.11 5.02
CA GLY A 193 14.87 10.91 6.24
C GLY A 193 13.92 10.39 7.31
N GLU A 194 14.40 10.22 8.53
CA GLU A 194 13.55 10.01 9.71
C GLU A 194 13.07 11.36 10.24
N GLU A 195 11.76 11.50 10.48
CA GLU A 195 11.24 12.47 11.44
C GLU A 195 10.89 11.72 12.72
N THR A 196 11.60 12.02 13.79
CA THR A 196 11.21 11.60 15.14
C THR A 196 10.00 12.43 15.55
N ILE A 197 8.89 11.78 15.83
CA ILE A 197 7.66 12.39 16.38
C ILE A 197 7.87 12.69 17.86
#